data_83ef753c4b8f4c72f0ed0f93bf7cf8a8
#
_entry.id   83ef753c4b8f4c72f0ed0f93bf7cf8a8
#
_cell.length_a   1.000
_cell.length_b   1.000
_cell.length_c   1.000
_cell.angle_alpha   90.00
_cell.angle_beta   90.00
_cell.angle_gamma   90.00
#
_symmetry.space_group_name_H-M   'P 1'
#
loop_
_entity.id
_entity.type
_entity.pdbx_description
1 polymer ?
#
loop_
_entity_poly.entity_id
_entity_poly.type
_entity_poly.pdbx_seq_one_letter_code
_entity_poly.pdbx_strand_id
1 'polypeptide(L)'
;MYLSESLEKKYTKETLPARDAQRLAEFIAFGPIVFQVSRLMVKWGILEMLRDEELTIEEVARKADISVYAAKCLLEASLTIGTVLINKATDRFTISKTGWFLVNDPATRVNMDFNHDVNYLGMFDLEDALKEGRPAGLKRLGNWATVYEGLSQLPEEAQKSWFAFDHFYSDSSFEEALKIVFADKPKTLMDVGGNTGRWALRCVDYDPNVNVTIVDLPQQLAMMRQQTEAKTGADRIEGFGTNLLDETNALPNHRHWDVIWMSQFLDCFSETQIVSILKRAAAVMDNDTRLYIMETLWDRQRFEPAAFCLTQISLYFTDIANGNSKMYHSDDLIRLIGQAGLSVDEIYDHLGQGHSIIKVKKMK
;
A
#
# COMPACT_ATOMS: atom_id res chain seq x y z
N MET A 1 -8.10 -11.81 -18.82
CA MET A 1 -7.93 -11.25 -17.45
C MET A 1 -7.64 -12.40 -16.51
N TYR A 2 -6.45 -12.41 -15.94
CA TYR A 2 -6.07 -13.38 -14.91
C TYR A 2 -6.79 -13.08 -13.59
N LEU A 3 -7.18 -14.09 -12.86
CA LEU A 3 -7.64 -14.01 -11.47
C LEU A 3 -7.11 -15.24 -10.74
N SER A 4 -6.64 -15.09 -9.52
CA SER A 4 -6.31 -16.24 -8.68
C SER A 4 -7.57 -17.10 -8.45
N GLU A 5 -7.41 -18.38 -8.15
CA GLU A 5 -8.53 -19.32 -8.01
C GLU A 5 -9.60 -18.84 -7.01
N SER A 6 -9.19 -18.23 -5.91
CA SER A 6 -10.10 -17.68 -4.89
C SER A 6 -10.91 -16.48 -5.41
N LEU A 7 -10.27 -15.61 -6.19
CA LEU A 7 -10.93 -14.42 -6.77
C LEU A 7 -11.85 -14.80 -7.93
N GLU A 8 -11.43 -15.75 -8.79
CA GLU A 8 -12.27 -16.27 -9.86
C GLU A 8 -13.58 -16.83 -9.30
N LYS A 9 -13.48 -17.67 -8.27
CA LYS A 9 -14.65 -18.24 -7.59
C LYS A 9 -15.59 -17.18 -7.02
N LYS A 10 -15.03 -16.06 -6.51
CA LYS A 10 -15.78 -14.97 -5.88
C LYS A 10 -16.43 -14.03 -6.89
N TYR A 11 -15.72 -13.65 -7.96
CA TYR A 11 -16.12 -12.53 -8.83
C TYR A 11 -16.78 -12.93 -10.15
N THR A 12 -16.81 -14.23 -10.48
CA THR A 12 -17.43 -14.68 -11.73
C THR A 12 -18.88 -15.14 -11.61
N LYS A 13 -19.38 -15.28 -10.38
CA LYS A 13 -20.77 -15.74 -10.12
C LYS A 13 -21.40 -14.97 -8.97
N GLU A 14 -22.67 -14.62 -9.13
CA GLU A 14 -23.46 -14.09 -8.02
C GLU A 14 -23.75 -15.22 -7.01
N THR A 15 -23.35 -14.99 -5.77
CA THR A 15 -23.51 -15.98 -4.68
C THR A 15 -24.24 -15.41 -3.46
N LEU A 16 -24.54 -14.09 -3.45
CA LEU A 16 -25.19 -13.45 -2.31
C LEU A 16 -26.71 -13.72 -2.35
N PRO A 17 -27.28 -14.22 -1.24
CA PRO A 17 -28.74 -14.21 -1.06
C PRO A 17 -29.28 -12.77 -1.15
N ALA A 18 -30.51 -12.60 -1.63
CA ALA A 18 -31.11 -11.28 -1.83
C ALA A 18 -31.05 -10.36 -0.59
N ARG A 19 -31.24 -10.92 0.61
CA ARG A 19 -31.17 -10.15 1.87
C ARG A 19 -29.75 -9.67 2.17
N ASP A 20 -28.73 -10.49 1.89
CA ASP A 20 -27.32 -10.13 2.11
C ASP A 20 -26.86 -9.09 1.09
N ALA A 21 -27.33 -9.22 -0.17
CA ALA A 21 -27.10 -8.21 -1.20
C ALA A 21 -27.75 -6.86 -0.82
N GLN A 22 -29.01 -6.87 -0.34
CA GLN A 22 -29.68 -5.66 0.16
C GLN A 22 -28.92 -5.04 1.34
N ARG A 23 -28.52 -5.86 2.33
CA ARG A 23 -27.74 -5.40 3.47
C ARG A 23 -26.42 -4.75 3.05
N LEU A 24 -25.72 -5.35 2.09
CA LEU A 24 -24.47 -4.80 1.57
C LEU A 24 -24.72 -3.46 0.84
N ALA A 25 -25.79 -3.34 0.06
CA ALA A 25 -26.16 -2.09 -0.59
C ALA A 25 -26.42 -0.97 0.41
N GLU A 26 -27.18 -1.24 1.49
CA GLU A 26 -27.42 -0.29 2.58
C GLU A 26 -26.12 0.06 3.32
N PHE A 27 -25.24 -0.93 3.53
CA PHE A 27 -23.93 -0.70 4.17
C PHE A 27 -23.05 0.24 3.33
N ILE A 28 -23.08 0.12 2.00
CA ILE A 28 -22.40 1.03 1.08
C ILE A 28 -23.01 2.44 1.15
N ALA A 29 -24.36 2.54 1.11
CA ALA A 29 -25.07 3.81 1.16
C ALA A 29 -24.78 4.61 2.46
N PHE A 30 -24.65 3.90 3.59
CA PHE A 30 -24.30 4.47 4.90
C PHE A 30 -22.79 4.42 5.20
N GLY A 31 -21.97 4.07 4.22
CA GLY A 31 -20.52 3.87 4.39
C GLY A 31 -19.79 4.99 5.15
N PRO A 32 -20.03 6.27 4.86
CA PRO A 32 -19.39 7.37 5.62
C PRO A 32 -19.70 7.35 7.11
N ILE A 33 -20.94 7.02 7.50
CA ILE A 33 -21.36 6.94 8.89
C ILE A 33 -20.78 5.70 9.55
N VAL A 34 -20.89 4.54 8.87
CA VAL A 34 -20.32 3.26 9.34
C VAL A 34 -18.83 3.40 9.65
N PHE A 35 -18.09 4.04 8.74
CA PHE A 35 -16.65 4.26 8.91
C PHE A 35 -16.36 5.13 10.12
N GLN A 36 -17.02 6.29 10.26
CA GLN A 36 -16.75 7.24 11.35
C GLN A 36 -17.18 6.68 12.71
N VAL A 37 -18.31 6.00 12.80
CA VAL A 37 -18.73 5.32 14.06
C VAL A 37 -17.67 4.29 14.47
N SER A 38 -17.27 3.40 13.55
CA SER A 38 -16.29 2.37 13.82
C SER A 38 -14.95 2.96 14.26
N ARG A 39 -14.51 4.04 13.58
CA ARG A 39 -13.29 4.75 13.95
C ARG A 39 -13.35 5.38 15.33
N LEU A 40 -14.46 6.01 15.71
CA LEU A 40 -14.63 6.57 17.06
C LEU A 40 -14.64 5.50 18.12
N MET A 41 -15.28 4.36 17.87
CA MET A 41 -15.27 3.21 18.79
C MET A 41 -13.86 2.68 19.05
N VAL A 42 -12.99 2.72 18.01
CA VAL A 42 -11.56 2.39 18.16
C VAL A 42 -10.80 3.53 18.83
N LYS A 43 -10.94 4.77 18.36
CA LYS A 43 -10.17 5.94 18.83
C LYS A 43 -10.37 6.21 20.33
N TRP A 44 -11.57 6.00 20.83
CA TRP A 44 -11.90 6.20 22.26
C TRP A 44 -11.70 4.96 23.12
N GLY A 45 -11.11 3.89 22.55
CA GLY A 45 -10.82 2.66 23.29
C GLY A 45 -12.06 1.85 23.70
N ILE A 46 -13.25 2.15 23.11
CA ILE A 46 -14.50 1.50 23.51
C ILE A 46 -14.49 0.03 23.10
N LEU A 47 -13.99 -0.30 21.90
CA LEU A 47 -13.90 -1.70 21.46
C LEU A 47 -12.87 -2.48 22.31
N GLU A 48 -11.78 -1.87 22.72
CA GLU A 48 -10.80 -2.47 23.64
C GLU A 48 -11.43 -2.78 24.98
N MET A 49 -12.19 -1.84 25.57
CA MET A 49 -12.92 -2.08 26.81
C MET A 49 -13.90 -3.25 26.67
N LEU A 50 -14.65 -3.32 25.58
CA LEU A 50 -15.62 -4.37 25.30
C LEU A 50 -15.00 -5.72 24.92
N ARG A 51 -13.71 -5.74 24.55
CA ARG A 51 -12.93 -6.96 24.39
C ARG A 51 -12.60 -7.59 25.74
N ASP A 52 -12.28 -6.76 26.72
CA ASP A 52 -11.74 -7.19 28.00
C ASP A 52 -12.85 -7.47 29.03
N GLU A 53 -14.02 -6.81 28.88
CA GLU A 53 -15.17 -6.98 29.81
C GLU A 53 -16.52 -6.66 29.14
N GLU A 54 -17.59 -7.24 29.66
CA GLU A 54 -18.95 -6.86 29.25
C GLU A 54 -19.38 -5.59 30.03
N LEU A 55 -19.88 -4.56 29.30
CA LEU A 55 -20.24 -3.26 29.88
C LEU A 55 -21.65 -2.82 29.50
N THR A 56 -22.34 -2.12 30.40
CA THR A 56 -23.57 -1.39 30.13
C THR A 56 -23.26 -0.06 29.43
N ILE A 57 -24.28 0.62 28.89
CA ILE A 57 -24.13 1.94 28.26
C ILE A 57 -23.53 2.96 29.24
N GLU A 58 -23.99 2.96 30.48
CA GLU A 58 -23.54 3.89 31.56
C GLU A 58 -22.09 3.62 31.95
N GLU A 59 -21.69 2.35 32.01
CA GLU A 59 -20.31 1.96 32.30
C GLU A 59 -19.38 2.39 31.19
N VAL A 60 -19.75 2.20 29.89
CA VAL A 60 -19.00 2.70 28.74
C VAL A 60 -18.89 4.22 28.77
N ALA A 61 -20.00 4.93 28.99
CA ALA A 61 -20.02 6.39 29.08
C ALA A 61 -19.02 6.92 30.12
N ARG A 62 -19.04 6.34 31.30
CA ARG A 62 -18.13 6.71 32.40
C ARG A 62 -16.67 6.41 32.09
N LYS A 63 -16.38 5.23 31.52
CA LYS A 63 -15.00 4.80 31.22
C LYS A 63 -14.38 5.57 30.06
N ALA A 64 -15.18 5.90 29.04
CA ALA A 64 -14.74 6.66 27.86
C ALA A 64 -14.81 8.18 28.06
N ASP A 65 -15.26 8.65 29.22
CA ASP A 65 -15.47 10.09 29.53
C ASP A 65 -16.37 10.80 28.50
N ILE A 66 -17.50 10.15 28.16
CA ILE A 66 -18.50 10.68 27.22
C ILE A 66 -19.90 10.69 27.85
N SER A 67 -20.84 11.42 27.25
CA SER A 67 -22.21 11.39 27.71
C SER A 67 -22.86 10.01 27.50
N VAL A 68 -23.84 9.66 28.34
CA VAL A 68 -24.67 8.45 28.18
C VAL A 68 -25.35 8.44 26.80
N TYR A 69 -25.80 9.63 26.33
CA TYR A 69 -26.36 9.78 24.98
C TYR A 69 -25.37 9.38 23.89
N ALA A 70 -24.13 9.84 23.96
CA ALA A 70 -23.09 9.51 22.97
C ALA A 70 -22.75 8.01 23.00
N ALA A 71 -22.57 7.44 24.20
CA ALA A 71 -22.33 6.01 24.37
C ALA A 71 -23.47 5.17 23.78
N LYS A 72 -24.72 5.57 24.04
CA LYS A 72 -25.90 4.90 23.49
C LYS A 72 -25.94 4.95 21.96
N CYS A 73 -25.76 6.13 21.35
CA CYS A 73 -25.72 6.27 19.89
C CYS A 73 -24.65 5.40 19.25
N LEU A 74 -23.43 5.38 19.82
CA LEU A 74 -22.32 4.59 19.27
C LEU A 74 -22.55 3.09 19.43
N LEU A 75 -23.03 2.62 20.59
CA LEU A 75 -23.27 1.20 20.81
C LEU A 75 -24.44 0.67 20.00
N GLU A 76 -25.55 1.42 19.85
CA GLU A 76 -26.68 1.03 19.01
C GLU A 76 -26.29 0.97 17.52
N ALA A 77 -25.54 1.96 17.04
CA ALA A 77 -25.02 1.93 15.66
C ALA A 77 -24.04 0.75 15.48
N SER A 78 -23.11 0.54 16.41
CA SER A 78 -22.13 -0.55 16.37
C SER A 78 -22.78 -1.94 16.42
N LEU A 79 -23.90 -2.08 17.13
CA LEU A 79 -24.69 -3.31 17.18
C LEU A 79 -25.24 -3.65 15.79
N THR A 80 -25.81 -2.67 15.09
CA THR A 80 -26.39 -2.88 13.74
C THR A 80 -25.31 -3.00 12.66
N ILE A 81 -24.16 -2.34 12.82
CA ILE A 81 -22.95 -2.54 11.99
C ILE A 81 -22.40 -3.97 12.18
N GLY A 82 -22.49 -4.51 13.41
CA GLY A 82 -22.02 -5.85 13.74
C GLY A 82 -20.62 -5.86 14.38
N THR A 83 -20.15 -4.73 14.92
CA THR A 83 -18.87 -4.63 15.63
C THR A 83 -18.97 -4.97 17.11
N VAL A 84 -20.17 -4.95 17.67
CA VAL A 84 -20.46 -5.37 19.04
C VAL A 84 -21.68 -6.32 19.08
N LEU A 85 -21.81 -7.02 20.20
CA LEU A 85 -22.95 -7.88 20.53
C LEU A 85 -23.59 -7.39 21.83
N ILE A 86 -24.83 -7.77 22.11
CA ILE A 86 -25.54 -7.50 23.36
C ILE A 86 -26.03 -8.79 24.02
N ASN A 87 -25.79 -8.91 25.31
CA ASN A 87 -26.38 -9.95 26.14
C ASN A 87 -27.77 -9.49 26.59
N LYS A 88 -28.84 -10.09 26.06
CA LYS A 88 -30.23 -9.71 26.34
C LYS A 88 -30.67 -9.94 27.78
N ALA A 89 -29.98 -10.79 28.57
CA ALA A 89 -30.30 -11.05 29.96
C ALA A 89 -29.74 -9.99 30.90
N THR A 90 -28.66 -9.32 30.52
CA THR A 90 -27.91 -8.39 31.38
C THR A 90 -27.81 -6.98 30.82
N ASP A 91 -28.29 -6.74 29.58
CA ASP A 91 -28.15 -5.51 28.81
C ASP A 91 -26.69 -5.01 28.71
N ARG A 92 -25.72 -5.97 28.69
CA ARG A 92 -24.30 -5.71 28.58
C ARG A 92 -23.82 -5.95 27.16
N PHE A 93 -22.94 -5.08 26.71
CA PHE A 93 -22.29 -5.15 25.40
C PHE A 93 -20.93 -5.84 25.50
N THR A 94 -20.55 -6.55 24.45
CA THR A 94 -19.23 -7.16 24.26
C THR A 94 -18.79 -7.02 22.81
N ILE A 95 -17.48 -7.18 22.56
CA ILE A 95 -16.93 -7.09 21.20
C ILE A 95 -17.37 -8.29 20.35
N SER A 96 -17.67 -8.07 19.07
CA SER A 96 -17.85 -9.13 18.07
C SER A 96 -16.51 -9.52 17.42
N LYS A 97 -16.53 -10.56 16.56
CA LYS A 97 -15.35 -10.91 15.72
C LYS A 97 -14.94 -9.75 14.80
N THR A 98 -15.90 -9.04 14.21
CA THR A 98 -15.62 -7.86 13.37
C THR A 98 -14.96 -6.76 14.20
N GLY A 99 -15.51 -6.45 15.37
CA GLY A 99 -14.91 -5.48 16.28
C GLY A 99 -13.50 -5.89 16.72
N TRP A 100 -13.28 -7.18 16.97
CA TRP A 100 -11.97 -7.71 17.33
C TRP A 100 -10.91 -7.44 16.24
N PHE A 101 -11.24 -7.62 14.95
CA PHE A 101 -10.34 -7.28 13.85
C PHE A 101 -10.03 -5.79 13.78
N LEU A 102 -11.02 -4.92 14.01
CA LEU A 102 -10.80 -3.46 14.03
C LEU A 102 -9.76 -3.03 15.08
N VAL A 103 -9.62 -3.78 16.18
CA VAL A 103 -8.70 -3.44 17.27
C VAL A 103 -7.36 -4.18 17.16
N ASN A 104 -7.39 -5.47 16.78
CA ASN A 104 -6.23 -6.35 16.94
C ASN A 104 -5.52 -6.69 15.63
N ASP A 105 -6.16 -6.47 14.48
CA ASP A 105 -5.51 -6.71 13.20
C ASP A 105 -4.71 -5.49 12.72
N PRO A 106 -3.37 -5.60 12.65
CA PRO A 106 -2.52 -4.47 12.27
C PRO A 106 -2.83 -3.91 10.88
N ALA A 107 -3.16 -4.77 9.90
CA ALA A 107 -3.51 -4.33 8.55
C ALA A 107 -4.79 -3.49 8.56
N THR A 108 -5.84 -3.94 9.26
CA THR A 108 -7.10 -3.19 9.37
C THR A 108 -6.88 -1.84 10.06
N ARG A 109 -6.03 -1.79 11.10
CA ARG A 109 -5.70 -0.54 11.81
C ARG A 109 -5.00 0.46 10.90
N VAL A 110 -3.95 0.02 10.22
CA VAL A 110 -3.18 0.86 9.27
C VAL A 110 -4.09 1.37 8.15
N ASN A 111 -4.93 0.51 7.58
CA ASN A 111 -5.88 0.89 6.55
C ASN A 111 -6.91 1.92 7.06
N MET A 112 -7.41 1.77 8.30
CA MET A 112 -8.37 2.70 8.89
C MET A 112 -7.76 4.09 9.09
N ASP A 113 -6.55 4.16 9.67
CA ASP A 113 -5.86 5.43 9.91
C ASP A 113 -5.50 6.11 8.59
N PHE A 114 -4.95 5.38 7.62
CA PHE A 114 -4.64 5.91 6.30
C PHE A 114 -5.89 6.46 5.58
N ASN A 115 -6.98 5.69 5.56
CA ASN A 115 -8.21 6.16 4.93
C ASN A 115 -8.79 7.38 5.60
N HIS A 116 -8.71 7.49 6.93
CA HIS A 116 -9.21 8.67 7.63
C HIS A 116 -8.34 9.91 7.43
N ASP A 117 -7.02 9.76 7.63
CA ASP A 117 -6.12 10.89 7.75
C ASP A 117 -5.62 11.40 6.40
N VAL A 118 -5.59 10.53 5.39
CA VAL A 118 -5.11 10.86 4.04
C VAL A 118 -6.25 10.98 3.04
N ASN A 119 -7.16 9.99 2.98
CA ASN A 119 -8.11 9.87 1.87
C ASN A 119 -9.46 10.55 2.11
N TYR A 120 -9.99 10.48 3.34
CA TYR A 120 -11.41 10.69 3.63
C TYR A 120 -11.98 11.99 3.07
N LEU A 121 -11.29 13.10 3.30
CA LEU A 121 -11.76 14.40 2.82
C LEU A 121 -11.56 14.58 1.31
N GLY A 122 -10.51 13.99 0.76
CA GLY A 122 -10.21 14.07 -0.66
C GLY A 122 -11.23 13.33 -1.52
N MET A 123 -11.74 12.18 -1.04
CA MET A 123 -12.72 11.36 -1.80
C MET A 123 -13.98 12.12 -2.23
N PHE A 124 -14.26 13.28 -1.67
CA PHE A 124 -15.30 14.20 -2.15
C PHE A 124 -15.02 14.74 -3.56
N ASP A 125 -13.76 14.79 -3.94
CA ASP A 125 -13.27 15.31 -5.21
C ASP A 125 -12.95 14.19 -6.24
N LEU A 126 -13.26 12.92 -5.91
CA LEU A 126 -12.95 11.74 -6.74
C LEU A 126 -13.54 11.82 -8.15
N GLU A 127 -14.75 12.36 -8.32
CA GLU A 127 -15.39 12.52 -9.62
C GLU A 127 -14.54 13.43 -10.53
N ASP A 128 -14.05 14.55 -9.99
CA ASP A 128 -13.19 15.48 -10.73
C ASP A 128 -11.84 14.81 -11.06
N ALA A 129 -11.25 14.09 -10.10
CA ALA A 129 -10.00 13.38 -10.31
C ALA A 129 -10.10 12.36 -11.46
N LEU A 130 -11.16 11.56 -11.49
CA LEU A 130 -11.39 10.56 -12.55
C LEU A 130 -11.64 11.20 -13.92
N LYS A 131 -12.32 12.35 -13.98
CA LYS A 131 -12.60 13.06 -15.24
C LYS A 131 -11.39 13.79 -15.80
N GLU A 132 -10.56 14.34 -14.93
CA GLU A 132 -9.48 15.26 -15.32
C GLU A 132 -8.10 14.57 -15.33
N GLY A 133 -7.96 13.37 -14.76
CA GLY A 133 -6.67 12.65 -14.68
C GLY A 133 -5.62 13.37 -13.82
N ARG A 134 -6.07 14.12 -12.80
CA ARG A 134 -5.23 14.83 -11.83
C ARG A 134 -5.70 14.57 -10.40
N PRO A 135 -4.83 14.68 -9.39
CA PRO A 135 -5.19 14.36 -8.01
C PRO A 135 -6.04 15.50 -7.39
N ALA A 136 -7.33 15.55 -7.72
CA ALA A 136 -8.21 16.66 -7.34
C ALA A 136 -8.41 16.77 -5.82
N GLY A 137 -8.40 15.65 -5.10
CA GLY A 137 -8.52 15.61 -3.64
C GLY A 137 -7.26 16.04 -2.89
N LEU A 138 -6.10 16.04 -3.55
CA LEU A 138 -4.81 16.42 -2.93
C LEU A 138 -4.85 17.85 -2.32
N LYS A 139 -5.66 18.73 -2.88
CA LYS A 139 -5.88 20.11 -2.33
C LYS A 139 -6.34 20.13 -0.87
N ARG A 140 -6.86 19.02 -0.34
CA ARG A 140 -7.25 18.89 1.07
C ARG A 140 -6.04 18.72 2.01
N LEU A 141 -4.91 18.29 1.47
CA LEU A 141 -3.66 18.09 2.21
C LEU A 141 -2.66 19.22 1.95
N GLY A 142 -2.63 19.77 0.74
CA GLY A 142 -1.72 20.83 0.35
C GLY A 142 -1.85 21.23 -1.13
N ASN A 143 -0.92 22.04 -1.60
CA ASN A 143 -0.93 22.58 -2.96
C ASN A 143 0.34 22.13 -3.72
N TRP A 144 0.37 20.87 -4.13
CA TRP A 144 1.43 20.26 -4.92
C TRP A 144 0.84 19.62 -6.19
N ALA A 145 1.67 19.36 -7.19
CA ALA A 145 1.24 18.63 -8.39
C ALA A 145 0.96 17.15 -8.08
N THR A 146 1.76 16.56 -7.18
CA THR A 146 1.59 15.20 -6.68
C THR A 146 1.84 15.16 -5.16
N VAL A 147 1.33 14.14 -4.47
CA VAL A 147 1.59 13.95 -3.03
C VAL A 147 3.08 13.74 -2.75
N TYR A 148 3.82 13.15 -3.69
CA TYR A 148 5.24 12.83 -3.53
C TYR A 148 6.11 14.07 -3.34
N GLU A 149 5.73 15.20 -3.94
CA GLU A 149 6.41 16.49 -3.74
C GLU A 149 6.18 17.06 -2.34
N GLY A 150 5.04 16.73 -1.75
CA GLY A 150 4.58 17.26 -0.46
C GLY A 150 4.77 16.35 0.74
N LEU A 151 5.32 15.13 0.59
CA LEU A 151 5.37 14.13 1.66
C LEU A 151 5.96 14.65 2.99
N SER A 152 7.03 15.45 2.91
CA SER A 152 7.68 16.04 4.09
C SER A 152 6.90 17.24 4.71
N GLN A 153 5.86 17.72 4.04
CA GLN A 153 5.07 18.89 4.39
C GLN A 153 3.59 18.54 4.65
N LEU A 154 3.24 17.25 4.59
CA LEU A 154 1.89 16.79 4.95
C LEU A 154 1.54 17.19 6.38
N PRO A 155 0.25 17.42 6.70
CA PRO A 155 -0.20 17.51 8.09
C PRO A 155 0.30 16.32 8.90
N GLU A 156 0.70 16.53 10.15
CA GLU A 156 1.40 15.56 11.00
C GLU A 156 0.70 14.19 11.04
N GLU A 157 -0.61 14.15 11.26
CA GLU A 157 -1.38 12.92 11.33
C GLU A 157 -1.41 12.21 9.96
N ALA A 158 -1.61 12.97 8.88
CA ALA A 158 -1.60 12.40 7.52
C ALA A 158 -0.21 11.84 7.16
N GLN A 159 0.86 12.55 7.51
CA GLN A 159 2.23 12.08 7.28
C GLN A 159 2.51 10.77 8.05
N LYS A 160 2.14 10.72 9.33
CA LYS A 160 2.30 9.55 10.17
C LYS A 160 1.55 8.34 9.61
N SER A 161 0.30 8.53 9.23
CA SER A 161 -0.55 7.45 8.69
C SER A 161 -0.06 7.00 7.32
N TRP A 162 0.43 7.93 6.48
CA TRP A 162 1.00 7.62 5.17
C TRP A 162 2.25 6.72 5.30
N PHE A 163 3.22 7.11 6.13
CA PHE A 163 4.44 6.31 6.33
C PHE A 163 4.15 4.99 7.05
N ALA A 164 3.21 4.96 7.98
CA ALA A 164 2.82 3.72 8.65
C ALA A 164 2.23 2.71 7.66
N PHE A 165 1.42 3.17 6.70
CA PHE A 165 0.85 2.36 5.62
C PHE A 165 1.94 1.83 4.69
N ASP A 166 2.80 2.71 4.16
CA ASP A 166 3.88 2.37 3.23
C ASP A 166 4.81 1.28 3.82
N HIS A 167 5.29 1.51 5.03
CA HIS A 167 6.20 0.58 5.70
C HIS A 167 5.56 -0.75 6.12
N PHE A 168 4.27 -0.73 6.48
CA PHE A 168 3.58 -1.94 6.88
C PHE A 168 3.55 -2.97 5.75
N TYR A 169 3.28 -2.52 4.54
CA TYR A 169 3.20 -3.40 3.39
C TYR A 169 4.58 -3.78 2.85
N SER A 170 5.51 -2.85 2.67
CA SER A 170 6.81 -3.10 2.02
C SER A 170 7.72 -4.05 2.81
N ASP A 171 7.93 -3.78 4.09
CA ASP A 171 8.97 -4.44 4.89
C ASP A 171 8.74 -5.94 5.09
N SER A 172 7.48 -6.37 5.09
CA SER A 172 7.09 -7.76 5.33
C SER A 172 7.58 -8.75 4.27
N SER A 173 7.90 -8.27 3.07
CA SER A 173 8.30 -9.09 1.92
C SER A 173 9.81 -9.24 1.77
N PHE A 174 10.62 -8.44 2.46
CA PHE A 174 12.07 -8.34 2.22
C PHE A 174 12.82 -9.65 2.46
N GLU A 175 12.46 -10.41 3.50
CA GLU A 175 13.18 -11.65 3.82
C GLU A 175 13.04 -12.71 2.72
N GLU A 176 11.86 -12.81 2.12
CA GLU A 176 11.59 -13.73 1.00
C GLU A 176 12.18 -13.18 -0.30
N ALA A 177 12.07 -11.87 -0.54
CA ALA A 177 12.62 -11.21 -1.71
C ALA A 177 14.15 -11.35 -1.79
N LEU A 178 14.86 -11.23 -0.66
CA LEU A 178 16.31 -11.43 -0.61
C LEU A 178 16.72 -12.80 -1.11
N LYS A 179 16.01 -13.88 -0.73
CA LYS A 179 16.31 -15.23 -1.18
C LYS A 179 16.16 -15.39 -2.70
N ILE A 180 15.19 -14.69 -3.30
CA ILE A 180 14.92 -14.70 -4.75
C ILE A 180 15.99 -13.88 -5.49
N VAL A 181 16.19 -12.64 -5.07
CA VAL A 181 17.08 -11.69 -5.74
C VAL A 181 18.55 -12.12 -5.63
N PHE A 182 18.94 -12.69 -4.50
CA PHE A 182 20.32 -13.12 -4.24
C PHE A 182 20.61 -14.59 -4.60
N ALA A 183 19.68 -15.30 -5.24
CA ALA A 183 19.92 -16.68 -5.71
C ALA A 183 21.18 -16.80 -6.59
N ASP A 184 21.40 -15.81 -7.46
CA ASP A 184 22.55 -15.72 -8.37
C ASP A 184 23.73 -14.91 -7.81
N LYS A 185 23.70 -14.51 -6.51
CA LYS A 185 24.77 -13.78 -5.79
C LYS A 185 25.22 -12.50 -6.51
N PRO A 186 24.33 -11.55 -6.75
CA PRO A 186 24.65 -10.30 -7.43
C PRO A 186 25.67 -9.49 -6.65
N LYS A 187 26.58 -8.79 -7.35
CA LYS A 187 27.58 -7.88 -6.78
C LYS A 187 27.18 -6.41 -6.94
N THR A 188 26.35 -6.13 -7.93
CA THR A 188 25.87 -4.78 -8.26
C THR A 188 24.36 -4.75 -8.36
N LEU A 189 23.72 -3.95 -7.51
CA LEU A 189 22.28 -3.80 -7.48
C LEU A 189 21.91 -2.32 -7.62
N MET A 190 21.02 -2.03 -8.57
CA MET A 190 20.39 -0.72 -8.73
C MET A 190 19.00 -0.79 -8.09
N ASP A 191 18.76 0.02 -7.06
CA ASP A 191 17.48 0.14 -6.34
C ASP A 191 16.76 1.40 -6.82
N VAL A 192 15.79 1.23 -7.72
CA VAL A 192 15.05 2.35 -8.34
C VAL A 192 13.82 2.67 -7.52
N GLY A 193 13.76 3.89 -7.00
CA GLY A 193 12.74 4.31 -6.03
C GLY A 193 13.05 3.81 -4.61
N GLY A 194 14.32 3.70 -4.24
CA GLY A 194 14.76 3.10 -2.97
C GLY A 194 14.43 3.92 -1.71
N ASN A 195 13.81 5.10 -1.86
CA ASN A 195 13.28 5.94 -0.79
C ASN A 195 14.31 6.17 0.33
N THR A 196 14.03 5.73 1.57
CA THR A 196 14.90 5.89 2.73
C THR A 196 16.04 4.87 2.83
N GLY A 197 16.19 3.98 1.84
CA GLY A 197 17.28 3.00 1.77
C GLY A 197 17.07 1.73 2.61
N ARG A 198 15.85 1.43 3.04
CA ARG A 198 15.54 0.24 3.84
C ARG A 198 15.91 -1.06 3.14
N TRP A 199 15.51 -1.20 1.88
CA TRP A 199 15.89 -2.36 1.08
C TRP A 199 17.38 -2.47 0.88
N ALA A 200 18.05 -1.36 0.54
CA ALA A 200 19.50 -1.32 0.35
C ALA A 200 20.27 -1.77 1.61
N LEU A 201 19.84 -1.32 2.80
CA LEU A 201 20.40 -1.79 4.07
C LEU A 201 20.25 -3.30 4.27
N ARG A 202 19.06 -3.85 3.94
CA ARG A 202 18.83 -5.29 4.02
C ARG A 202 19.70 -6.08 3.04
N CYS A 203 19.93 -5.55 1.83
CA CYS A 203 20.81 -6.16 0.84
C CYS A 203 22.26 -6.23 1.33
N VAL A 204 22.81 -5.12 1.81
CA VAL A 204 24.21 -5.08 2.27
C VAL A 204 24.45 -5.84 3.57
N ASP A 205 23.42 -6.03 4.40
CA ASP A 205 23.47 -6.90 5.57
C ASP A 205 23.41 -8.38 5.16
N TYR A 206 22.61 -8.71 4.13
CA TYR A 206 22.42 -10.07 3.64
C TYR A 206 23.66 -10.62 2.92
N ASP A 207 24.31 -9.83 2.06
CA ASP A 207 25.54 -10.22 1.35
C ASP A 207 26.63 -9.16 1.49
N PRO A 208 27.79 -9.50 2.08
CA PRO A 208 28.91 -8.56 2.27
C PRO A 208 29.57 -8.11 0.96
N ASN A 209 29.26 -8.74 -0.18
CA ASN A 209 29.90 -8.45 -1.47
C ASN A 209 29.05 -7.56 -2.37
N VAL A 210 27.78 -7.28 -2.02
CA VAL A 210 26.90 -6.46 -2.85
C VAL A 210 27.16 -4.98 -2.61
N ASN A 211 27.14 -4.21 -3.71
CA ASN A 211 27.10 -2.74 -3.70
C ASN A 211 25.74 -2.31 -4.27
N VAL A 212 25.08 -1.39 -3.59
CA VAL A 212 23.74 -0.91 -3.95
C VAL A 212 23.81 0.56 -4.36
N THR A 213 23.25 0.88 -5.52
CA THR A 213 23.04 2.26 -5.97
C THR A 213 21.56 2.57 -5.92
N ILE A 214 21.14 3.47 -5.04
CA ILE A 214 19.78 3.95 -4.93
C ILE A 214 19.56 5.06 -5.95
N VAL A 215 18.57 4.89 -6.81
CA VAL A 215 18.14 5.87 -7.80
C VAL A 215 16.83 6.50 -7.35
N ASP A 216 16.87 7.77 -6.97
CA ASP A 216 15.67 8.47 -6.46
C ASP A 216 15.80 9.99 -6.65
N LEU A 217 14.75 10.74 -6.27
CA LEU A 217 14.78 12.20 -6.25
C LEU A 217 15.86 12.72 -5.31
N PRO A 218 16.54 13.85 -5.61
CA PRO A 218 17.59 14.39 -4.76
C PRO A 218 17.22 14.61 -3.29
N GLN A 219 15.96 15.03 -3.02
CA GLN A 219 15.45 15.21 -1.66
C GLN A 219 15.30 13.87 -0.93
N GLN A 220 14.89 12.80 -1.61
CA GLN A 220 14.79 11.47 -1.02
C GLN A 220 16.17 10.90 -0.69
N LEU A 221 17.14 11.13 -1.56
CA LEU A 221 18.52 10.73 -1.29
C LEU A 221 19.14 11.45 -0.08
N ALA A 222 18.72 12.69 0.21
CA ALA A 222 19.12 13.38 1.43
C ALA A 222 18.56 12.67 2.69
N MET A 223 17.30 12.25 2.65
CA MET A 223 16.69 11.45 3.74
C MET A 223 17.36 10.06 3.86
N MET A 224 17.61 9.40 2.74
CA MET A 224 18.31 8.12 2.69
C MET A 224 19.65 8.19 3.40
N ARG A 225 20.49 9.20 3.11
CA ARG A 225 21.80 9.37 3.77
C ARG A 225 21.67 9.51 5.28
N GLN A 226 20.73 10.31 5.78
CA GLN A 226 20.47 10.45 7.22
C GLN A 226 20.09 9.12 7.88
N GLN A 227 19.35 8.26 7.17
CA GLN A 227 18.89 6.98 7.70
C GLN A 227 19.97 5.88 7.63
N THR A 228 20.89 5.96 6.66
CA THR A 228 21.85 4.89 6.36
C THR A 228 23.26 5.16 6.87
N GLU A 229 23.73 6.42 6.91
CA GLU A 229 25.16 6.77 7.13
C GLU A 229 25.78 6.17 8.41
N ALA A 230 25.00 5.99 9.47
CA ALA A 230 25.45 5.41 10.73
C ALA A 230 25.27 3.88 10.83
N LYS A 231 24.82 3.23 9.74
CA LYS A 231 24.53 1.79 9.72
C LYS A 231 25.69 0.98 9.14
N THR A 232 25.81 -0.26 9.58
CA THR A 232 26.78 -1.21 9.03
C THR A 232 26.50 -1.42 7.54
N GLY A 233 27.57 -1.36 6.70
CA GLY A 233 27.45 -1.52 5.25
C GLY A 233 27.05 -0.25 4.49
N ALA A 234 26.90 0.90 5.16
CA ALA A 234 26.59 2.19 4.52
C ALA A 234 27.63 2.60 3.45
N ASP A 235 28.87 2.19 3.62
CA ASP A 235 29.98 2.40 2.67
C ASP A 235 29.76 1.70 1.31
N ARG A 236 28.83 0.76 1.25
CA ARG A 236 28.43 0.03 0.02
C ARG A 236 27.09 0.52 -0.56
N ILE A 237 26.51 1.60 -0.01
CA ILE A 237 25.29 2.22 -0.50
C ILE A 237 25.61 3.60 -1.04
N GLU A 238 25.34 3.83 -2.31
CA GLU A 238 25.47 5.14 -2.95
C GLU A 238 24.12 5.63 -3.50
N GLY A 239 24.00 6.94 -3.73
CA GLY A 239 22.80 7.54 -4.29
C GLY A 239 23.04 8.18 -5.65
N PHE A 240 22.14 7.97 -6.59
CA PHE A 240 22.10 8.64 -7.89
C PHE A 240 20.79 9.44 -8.02
N GLY A 241 20.92 10.79 -7.97
CA GLY A 241 19.77 11.69 -7.99
C GLY A 241 19.22 11.90 -9.40
N THR A 242 17.96 11.53 -9.62
CA THR A 242 17.26 11.76 -10.89
C THR A 242 15.75 11.83 -10.71
N ASN A 243 15.08 12.60 -11.58
CA ASN A 243 13.61 12.59 -11.68
C ASN A 243 13.21 11.73 -12.89
N LEU A 244 12.62 10.58 -12.64
CA LEU A 244 12.20 9.66 -13.69
C LEU A 244 10.89 10.05 -14.38
N LEU A 245 10.20 11.11 -13.94
CA LEU A 245 9.12 11.75 -14.70
C LEU A 245 9.65 12.55 -15.89
N ASP A 246 10.89 13.01 -15.82
CA ASP A 246 11.58 13.61 -16.98
C ASP A 246 12.16 12.49 -17.87
N GLU A 247 11.54 12.30 -19.02
CA GLU A 247 11.89 11.24 -19.98
C GLU A 247 13.30 11.39 -20.57
N THR A 248 13.92 12.58 -20.46
CA THR A 248 15.29 12.84 -20.91
C THR A 248 16.34 12.31 -19.94
N ASN A 249 15.98 12.06 -18.70
CA ASN A 249 16.88 11.54 -17.67
C ASN A 249 17.12 10.05 -17.87
N ALA A 250 18.36 9.64 -17.94
CA ALA A 250 18.77 8.23 -18.03
C ALA A 250 18.98 7.62 -16.65
N LEU A 251 18.87 6.29 -16.57
CA LEU A 251 19.40 5.52 -15.44
C LEU A 251 20.94 5.45 -15.51
N PRO A 252 21.64 5.29 -14.38
CA PRO A 252 23.11 5.21 -14.36
C PRO A 252 23.59 3.98 -15.15
N ASN A 253 24.60 4.21 -16.02
CA ASN A 253 25.21 3.18 -16.87
C ASN A 253 26.74 3.12 -16.76
N HIS A 254 27.30 3.65 -15.66
CA HIS A 254 28.75 3.74 -15.45
C HIS A 254 29.39 2.41 -15.03
N ARG A 255 28.58 1.37 -14.80
CA ARG A 255 29.01 -0.01 -14.48
C ARG A 255 28.00 -1.02 -15.03
N HIS A 256 28.37 -2.30 -15.01
CA HIS A 256 27.43 -3.40 -15.20
C HIS A 256 26.51 -3.52 -13.99
N TRP A 257 25.23 -3.88 -14.23
CA TRP A 257 24.24 -4.14 -13.22
C TRP A 257 23.82 -5.62 -13.26
N ASP A 258 24.12 -6.37 -12.19
CA ASP A 258 23.63 -7.74 -12.07
C ASP A 258 22.10 -7.74 -11.85
N VAL A 259 21.65 -6.78 -11.01
CA VAL A 259 20.25 -6.62 -10.64
C VAL A 259 19.80 -5.18 -10.76
N ILE A 260 18.61 -4.98 -11.35
CA ILE A 260 17.81 -3.78 -11.21
C ILE A 260 16.58 -4.17 -10.37
N TRP A 261 16.29 -3.41 -9.32
CA TRP A 261 15.18 -3.63 -8.41
C TRP A 261 14.23 -2.46 -8.43
N MET A 262 12.91 -2.74 -8.57
CA MET A 262 11.81 -1.78 -8.47
C MET A 262 10.75 -2.38 -7.55
N SER A 263 10.46 -1.73 -6.42
CA SER A 263 9.52 -2.25 -5.43
C SER A 263 8.54 -1.19 -4.99
N GLN A 264 7.25 -1.46 -5.11
CA GLN A 264 6.17 -0.50 -4.83
C GLN A 264 6.48 0.86 -5.46
N PHE A 265 6.90 0.81 -6.70
CA PHE A 265 7.41 1.94 -7.44
C PHE A 265 6.60 2.20 -8.72
N LEU A 266 6.31 1.16 -9.50
CA LEU A 266 5.58 1.31 -10.76
C LEU A 266 4.11 1.64 -10.56
N ASP A 267 3.52 1.28 -9.46
CA ASP A 267 2.17 1.67 -9.05
C ASP A 267 2.00 3.18 -8.83
N CYS A 268 3.12 3.91 -8.72
CA CYS A 268 3.15 5.38 -8.63
C CYS A 268 3.11 6.09 -10.00
N PHE A 269 3.04 5.38 -11.12
CA PHE A 269 3.15 5.95 -12.47
C PHE A 269 2.01 5.50 -13.39
N SER A 270 1.67 6.36 -14.37
CA SER A 270 0.75 5.99 -15.46
C SER A 270 1.37 4.94 -16.38
N GLU A 271 0.56 4.22 -17.16
CA GLU A 271 1.04 3.20 -18.09
C GLU A 271 2.10 3.73 -19.07
N THR A 272 1.95 4.96 -19.58
CA THR A 272 2.93 5.59 -20.48
C THR A 272 4.25 5.87 -19.77
N GLN A 273 4.20 6.36 -18.53
CA GLN A 273 5.38 6.60 -17.71
C GLN A 273 6.09 5.29 -17.36
N ILE A 274 5.34 4.24 -17.01
CA ILE A 274 5.90 2.90 -16.75
C ILE A 274 6.67 2.40 -17.96
N VAL A 275 6.10 2.48 -19.16
CA VAL A 275 6.79 2.07 -20.40
C VAL A 275 8.06 2.89 -20.61
N SER A 276 8.03 4.20 -20.38
CA SER A 276 9.19 5.08 -20.47
C SER A 276 10.29 4.68 -19.48
N ILE A 277 9.94 4.44 -18.21
CA ILE A 277 10.89 4.00 -17.17
C ILE A 277 11.50 2.64 -17.51
N LEU A 278 10.66 1.67 -17.92
CA LEU A 278 11.11 0.32 -18.28
C LEU A 278 12.00 0.31 -19.54
N LYS A 279 11.76 1.18 -20.52
CA LYS A 279 12.66 1.35 -21.67
C LYS A 279 14.04 1.87 -21.25
N ARG A 280 14.10 2.80 -20.30
CA ARG A 280 15.36 3.28 -19.74
C ARG A 280 16.09 2.20 -18.93
N ALA A 281 15.35 1.36 -18.20
CA ALA A 281 15.92 0.17 -17.56
C ALA A 281 16.47 -0.80 -18.60
N ALA A 282 15.71 -1.10 -19.66
CA ALA A 282 16.17 -1.96 -20.76
C ALA A 282 17.43 -1.43 -21.48
N ALA A 283 17.61 -0.10 -21.54
CA ALA A 283 18.78 0.52 -22.16
C ALA A 283 20.09 0.26 -21.39
N VAL A 284 20.01 0.10 -20.06
CA VAL A 284 21.18 -0.19 -19.19
C VAL A 284 21.34 -1.68 -18.84
N MET A 285 20.41 -2.53 -19.28
CA MET A 285 20.48 -3.98 -19.13
C MET A 285 21.27 -4.61 -20.26
N ASP A 286 21.97 -5.70 -19.96
CA ASP A 286 22.50 -6.66 -20.92
C ASP A 286 21.83 -8.05 -20.74
N ASN A 287 22.44 -9.08 -21.33
CA ASN A 287 21.85 -10.44 -21.28
C ASN A 287 21.92 -11.07 -19.87
N ASP A 288 22.85 -10.64 -19.05
CA ASP A 288 23.11 -11.18 -17.70
C ASP A 288 22.37 -10.39 -16.62
N THR A 289 21.97 -9.15 -16.92
CA THR A 289 21.16 -8.32 -16.02
C THR A 289 19.76 -8.94 -15.82
N ARG A 290 19.28 -8.92 -14.58
CA ARG A 290 17.89 -9.24 -14.23
C ARG A 290 17.20 -8.03 -13.59
N LEU A 291 16.01 -7.70 -14.10
CA LEU A 291 15.13 -6.72 -13.48
C LEU A 291 14.10 -7.47 -12.63
N TYR A 292 13.98 -7.11 -11.36
CA TYR A 292 12.95 -7.61 -10.46
C TYR A 292 11.99 -6.48 -10.13
N ILE A 293 10.70 -6.70 -10.40
CA ILE A 293 9.62 -5.77 -10.09
C ILE A 293 8.77 -6.41 -8.99
N MET A 294 8.73 -5.80 -7.80
CA MET A 294 7.91 -6.25 -6.70
C MET A 294 6.74 -5.30 -6.49
N GLU A 295 5.53 -5.79 -6.73
CA GLU A 295 4.29 -5.02 -6.59
C GLU A 295 3.20 -5.82 -5.89
N THR A 296 2.20 -5.14 -5.36
CA THR A 296 0.98 -5.75 -4.84
C THR A 296 -0.06 -5.85 -5.96
N LEU A 297 -0.03 -6.95 -6.72
CA LEU A 297 -0.96 -7.19 -7.83
C LEU A 297 -2.29 -7.71 -7.28
N TRP A 298 -3.38 -6.96 -7.48
CA TRP A 298 -4.66 -7.26 -6.84
C TRP A 298 -5.28 -8.59 -7.33
N ASP A 299 -5.06 -8.96 -8.56
CA ASP A 299 -5.57 -10.18 -9.20
C ASP A 299 -4.85 -11.46 -8.76
N ARG A 300 -3.65 -11.31 -8.15
CA ARG A 300 -2.81 -12.42 -7.67
C ARG A 300 -2.92 -12.66 -6.18
N GLN A 301 -3.83 -11.97 -5.50
CA GLN A 301 -4.00 -12.14 -4.07
C GLN A 301 -4.57 -13.53 -3.72
N ARG A 302 -4.07 -14.08 -2.61
CA ARG A 302 -4.54 -15.37 -2.08
C ARG A 302 -5.94 -15.28 -1.47
N PHE A 303 -6.26 -14.10 -0.90
CA PHE A 303 -7.49 -13.86 -0.19
C PHE A 303 -8.25 -12.66 -0.76
N GLU A 304 -9.57 -12.80 -0.90
CA GLU A 304 -10.45 -11.76 -1.42
C GLU A 304 -10.35 -10.42 -0.65
N PRO A 305 -10.27 -10.38 0.70
CA PRO A 305 -10.12 -9.11 1.40
C PRO A 305 -8.86 -8.33 1.01
N ALA A 306 -7.75 -9.00 0.68
CA ALA A 306 -6.54 -8.34 0.21
C ALA A 306 -6.75 -7.70 -1.17
N ALA A 307 -7.36 -8.41 -2.12
CA ALA A 307 -7.72 -7.86 -3.43
C ALA A 307 -8.68 -6.67 -3.31
N PHE A 308 -9.66 -6.75 -2.41
CA PHE A 308 -10.55 -5.64 -2.10
C PHE A 308 -9.76 -4.41 -1.61
N CYS A 309 -8.89 -4.56 -0.61
CA CYS A 309 -8.10 -3.44 -0.11
C CYS A 309 -7.27 -2.78 -1.23
N LEU A 310 -6.61 -3.58 -2.08
CA LEU A 310 -5.76 -3.07 -3.17
C LEU A 310 -6.58 -2.33 -4.25
N THR A 311 -7.74 -2.84 -4.60
CA THR A 311 -8.61 -2.16 -5.58
C THR A 311 -9.21 -0.88 -5.03
N GLN A 312 -9.53 -0.82 -3.73
CA GLN A 312 -10.00 0.41 -3.08
C GLN A 312 -8.87 1.43 -2.95
N ILE A 313 -7.66 1.02 -2.54
CA ILE A 313 -6.52 1.94 -2.44
C ILE A 313 -6.07 2.49 -3.79
N SER A 314 -6.40 1.83 -4.90
CA SER A 314 -6.17 2.37 -6.25
C SER A 314 -6.78 3.77 -6.43
N LEU A 315 -7.88 4.07 -5.75
CA LEU A 315 -8.54 5.37 -5.82
C LEU A 315 -7.80 6.47 -5.05
N TYR A 316 -6.98 6.09 -4.06
CA TYR A 316 -6.02 7.03 -3.46
C TYR A 316 -5.02 7.55 -4.51
N PHE A 317 -4.47 6.67 -5.35
CA PHE A 317 -3.55 7.09 -6.42
C PHE A 317 -4.22 8.07 -7.38
N THR A 318 -5.48 7.79 -7.73
CA THR A 318 -6.27 8.65 -8.61
C THR A 318 -6.60 9.99 -7.99
N ASP A 319 -7.04 10.02 -6.73
CA ASP A 319 -7.62 11.23 -6.13
C ASP A 319 -6.61 12.07 -5.34
N ILE A 320 -5.63 11.42 -4.71
CA ILE A 320 -4.67 12.07 -3.81
C ILE A 320 -3.25 12.06 -4.36
N ALA A 321 -2.77 10.90 -4.88
CA ALA A 321 -1.35 10.76 -5.16
C ALA A 321 -0.89 11.54 -6.40
N ASN A 322 -1.39 11.18 -7.59
CA ASN A 322 -0.94 11.75 -8.86
C ASN A 322 -2.00 11.83 -9.97
N GLY A 323 -3.18 11.23 -9.79
CA GLY A 323 -4.31 11.33 -10.70
C GLY A 323 -4.39 10.27 -11.80
N ASN A 324 -3.35 9.46 -12.02
CA ASN A 324 -3.26 8.60 -13.22
C ASN A 324 -2.56 7.26 -13.01
N SER A 325 -2.37 6.83 -11.77
CA SER A 325 -1.80 5.53 -11.43
C SER A 325 -2.75 4.70 -10.55
N LYS A 326 -2.39 3.46 -10.25
CA LYS A 326 -3.23 2.53 -9.49
C LYS A 326 -2.43 1.28 -9.07
N MET A 327 -2.98 0.47 -8.19
CA MET A 327 -2.58 -0.92 -8.02
C MET A 327 -2.92 -1.69 -9.32
N TYR A 328 -1.88 -2.12 -10.04
CA TYR A 328 -2.06 -2.70 -11.37
C TYR A 328 -2.54 -4.16 -11.34
N HIS A 329 -3.23 -4.55 -12.38
CA HIS A 329 -3.49 -5.94 -12.74
C HIS A 329 -2.23 -6.56 -13.34
N SER A 330 -1.94 -7.83 -13.05
CA SER A 330 -0.72 -8.48 -13.56
C SER A 330 -0.64 -8.50 -15.10
N ASP A 331 -1.76 -8.74 -15.80
CA ASP A 331 -1.78 -8.71 -17.27
C ASP A 331 -1.41 -7.33 -17.82
N ASP A 332 -1.83 -6.23 -17.15
CA ASP A 332 -1.46 -4.87 -17.57
C ASP A 332 0.04 -4.66 -17.44
N LEU A 333 0.62 -5.00 -16.29
CA LEU A 333 2.05 -4.82 -16.06
C LEU A 333 2.90 -5.70 -16.99
N ILE A 334 2.50 -6.95 -17.23
CA ILE A 334 3.16 -7.86 -18.19
C ILE A 334 3.11 -7.27 -19.61
N ARG A 335 1.99 -6.71 -20.03
CA ARG A 335 1.85 -6.02 -21.31
C ARG A 335 2.80 -4.82 -21.43
N LEU A 336 2.91 -4.00 -20.38
CA LEU A 336 3.79 -2.83 -20.35
C LEU A 336 5.27 -3.22 -20.38
N ILE A 337 5.65 -4.30 -19.68
CA ILE A 337 6.98 -4.91 -19.75
C ILE A 337 7.31 -5.29 -21.20
N GLY A 338 6.37 -5.95 -21.90
CA GLY A 338 6.54 -6.30 -23.32
C GLY A 338 6.71 -5.08 -24.24
N GLN A 339 5.95 -4.01 -24.02
CA GLN A 339 6.06 -2.75 -24.77
C GLN A 339 7.41 -2.02 -24.58
N ALA A 340 8.09 -2.32 -23.48
CA ALA A 340 9.42 -1.78 -23.19
C ALA A 340 10.57 -2.63 -23.79
N GLY A 341 10.28 -3.70 -24.55
CA GLY A 341 11.29 -4.59 -25.12
C GLY A 341 11.88 -5.57 -24.12
N LEU A 342 11.12 -5.87 -23.07
CA LEU A 342 11.48 -6.79 -22.01
C LEU A 342 10.53 -8.01 -22.02
N SER A 343 10.96 -9.11 -21.41
CA SER A 343 10.13 -10.32 -21.26
C SER A 343 10.13 -10.82 -19.83
N VAL A 344 8.98 -11.29 -19.38
CA VAL A 344 8.85 -11.96 -18.09
C VAL A 344 9.53 -13.33 -18.17
N ASP A 345 10.36 -13.61 -17.18
CA ASP A 345 11.07 -14.88 -17.03
C ASP A 345 10.35 -15.78 -16.02
N GLU A 346 9.98 -15.22 -14.87
CA GLU A 346 9.32 -15.93 -13.79
C GLU A 346 8.49 -14.97 -12.93
N ILE A 347 7.46 -15.48 -12.25
CA ILE A 347 6.64 -14.72 -11.28
C ILE A 347 6.59 -15.52 -9.98
N TYR A 348 6.90 -14.85 -8.88
CA TYR A 348 6.81 -15.36 -7.52
C TYR A 348 5.68 -14.65 -6.81
N ASP A 349 4.69 -15.37 -6.32
CA ASP A 349 3.50 -14.83 -5.67
C ASP A 349 3.52 -15.03 -4.16
N HIS A 350 2.71 -14.25 -3.46
CA HIS A 350 2.39 -14.41 -2.04
C HIS A 350 3.54 -14.13 -1.06
N LEU A 351 4.44 -13.20 -1.40
CA LEU A 351 5.49 -12.76 -0.50
C LEU A 351 4.91 -11.80 0.56
N GLY A 352 5.30 -11.97 1.81
CA GLY A 352 4.88 -11.10 2.92
C GLY A 352 3.37 -10.90 2.99
N GLN A 353 2.91 -9.67 2.88
CA GLN A 353 1.49 -9.30 2.90
C GLN A 353 0.80 -9.37 1.52
N GLY A 354 1.30 -10.20 0.60
CA GLY A 354 0.67 -10.45 -0.70
C GLY A 354 1.37 -9.79 -1.88
N HIS A 355 2.65 -9.52 -1.78
CA HIS A 355 3.45 -9.05 -2.92
C HIS A 355 3.71 -10.17 -3.92
N SER A 356 3.93 -9.76 -5.18
CA SER A 356 4.46 -10.60 -6.24
C SER A 356 5.75 -10.00 -6.76
N ILE A 357 6.74 -10.84 -7.06
CA ILE A 357 7.96 -10.45 -7.78
C ILE A 357 7.84 -10.96 -9.22
N ILE A 358 7.96 -10.05 -10.17
CA ILE A 358 8.09 -10.36 -11.59
C ILE A 358 9.57 -10.27 -11.94
N LYS A 359 10.21 -11.42 -12.25
CA LYS A 359 11.57 -11.51 -12.77
C LYS A 359 11.54 -11.27 -14.27
N VAL A 360 12.32 -10.31 -14.73
CA VAL A 360 12.29 -9.79 -16.09
C VAL A 360 13.69 -9.82 -16.70
N LYS A 361 13.77 -10.11 -17.98
CA LYS A 361 14.99 -10.10 -18.79
C LYS A 361 14.80 -9.31 -20.09
N LYS A 362 15.90 -8.91 -20.70
CA LYS A 362 15.90 -8.27 -22.01
C LYS A 362 15.41 -9.26 -23.08
N MET A 363 14.55 -8.80 -23.98
CA MET A 363 14.22 -9.59 -25.18
C MET A 363 15.47 -9.73 -26.05
N LYS A 364 15.66 -10.93 -26.64
CA LYS A 364 16.75 -11.20 -27.58
C LYS A 364 16.48 -10.54 -28.91
#